data_37a2aaae6cfd82f35086081560e6a003
#
_entry.id   37a2aaae6cfd82f35086081560e6a003
#
_cell.length_a   1.000
_cell.length_b   1.000
_cell.length_c   1.000
_cell.angle_alpha   90.00
_cell.angle_beta   90.00
_cell.angle_gamma   90.00
#
_symmetry.space_group_name_H-M   'P 1'
#
loop_
_entity.id
_entity.type
_entity.pdbx_description
1 polymer ?
#
loop_
_entity_poly.entity_id
_entity_poly.type
_entity_poly.pdbx_seq_one_letter_code
_entity_poly.pdbx_strand_id
1 'polypeptide(L)'
;MKKAILTIVGLLMAAGLMAQNAKMPQNITLKTVDGTSVQSSAIQNGGKPVIISFWATWCKPCNRELNNIKEVYDEWQEETGVKLVAVSIDDARSAARVKPHVDGNDWPYEVYLDQNSDLKRAMNVVNVPHTFILNGDGEIVWQHAGYQDGGEEEVIEQVRKLL
;
A
#
# COMPACT_ATOMS: atom_id res chain seq x y z
N MET A 1 -70.04 17.32 -9.76
CA MET A 1 -68.87 17.62 -8.93
C MET A 1 -67.90 16.42 -9.02
N LYS A 2 -66.95 16.50 -9.94
CA LYS A 2 -65.95 15.40 -10.17
C LYS A 2 -64.68 15.74 -9.41
N LYS A 3 -64.35 14.96 -8.40
CA LYS A 3 -63.08 15.08 -7.65
C LYS A 3 -61.95 14.43 -8.46
N ALA A 4 -61.01 15.21 -8.94
CA ALA A 4 -59.80 14.75 -9.56
C ALA A 4 -58.82 14.34 -8.45
N ILE A 5 -58.44 13.07 -8.42
CA ILE A 5 -57.40 12.54 -7.54
C ILE A 5 -56.08 12.66 -8.29
N LEU A 6 -55.21 13.56 -7.83
CA LEU A 6 -53.87 13.74 -8.35
C LEU A 6 -52.93 12.71 -7.69
N THR A 7 -52.57 11.68 -8.44
CA THR A 7 -51.61 10.66 -7.98
C THR A 7 -50.18 11.17 -8.26
N ILE A 8 -49.48 11.61 -7.20
CA ILE A 8 -48.07 11.99 -7.28
C ILE A 8 -47.26 10.70 -7.18
N VAL A 9 -46.75 10.25 -8.32
CA VAL A 9 -45.75 9.16 -8.38
C VAL A 9 -44.39 9.76 -7.99
N GLY A 10 -44.01 9.58 -6.75
CA GLY A 10 -42.67 9.92 -6.25
C GLY A 10 -41.65 8.94 -6.81
N LEU A 11 -40.83 9.37 -7.77
CA LEU A 11 -39.68 8.64 -8.28
C LEU A 11 -38.57 8.71 -7.23
N LEU A 12 -38.47 7.69 -6.37
CA LEU A 12 -37.32 7.49 -5.47
C LEU A 12 -36.10 7.11 -6.32
N MET A 13 -35.26 8.09 -6.65
CA MET A 13 -33.88 7.82 -7.10
C MET A 13 -33.10 7.27 -5.92
N ALA A 14 -32.95 5.97 -5.86
CA ALA A 14 -31.95 5.32 -5.01
C ALA A 14 -30.56 5.66 -5.57
N ALA A 15 -29.97 6.75 -5.09
CA ALA A 15 -28.56 7.02 -5.29
C ALA A 15 -27.79 5.93 -4.51
N GLY A 16 -27.35 4.89 -5.23
CA GLY A 16 -26.43 3.91 -4.66
C GLY A 16 -25.16 4.63 -4.22
N LEU A 17 -24.95 4.77 -2.91
CA LEU A 17 -23.65 5.13 -2.36
C LEU A 17 -22.68 4.01 -2.74
N MET A 18 -21.95 4.19 -3.83
CA MET A 18 -20.76 3.41 -4.10
C MET A 18 -19.78 3.75 -2.98
N ALA A 19 -19.48 2.80 -2.11
CA ALA A 19 -18.39 2.96 -1.15
C ALA A 19 -17.10 3.17 -1.95
N GLN A 20 -16.60 4.41 -1.97
CA GLN A 20 -15.32 4.70 -2.61
C GLN A 20 -14.23 4.13 -1.73
N ASN A 21 -13.31 3.37 -2.34
CA ASN A 21 -12.11 2.91 -1.66
C ASN A 21 -11.31 4.12 -1.16
N ALA A 22 -10.73 4.00 0.03
CA ALA A 22 -9.87 5.04 0.57
C ALA A 22 -8.65 5.22 -0.33
N LYS A 23 -8.26 6.46 -0.62
CA LYS A 23 -7.03 6.77 -1.34
C LYS A 23 -5.86 6.84 -0.37
N MET A 24 -4.70 6.42 -0.84
CA MET A 24 -3.46 6.61 -0.12
C MET A 24 -3.20 8.11 0.11
N PRO A 25 -2.82 8.55 1.34
CA PRO A 25 -2.46 9.93 1.62
C PRO A 25 -1.31 10.42 0.72
N GLN A 26 -1.46 11.61 0.09
CA GLN A 26 -0.53 12.10 -0.92
C GLN A 26 0.48 13.15 -0.41
N ASN A 27 0.19 13.77 0.73
CA ASN A 27 0.93 14.95 1.24
C ASN A 27 1.73 14.64 2.52
N ILE A 28 2.23 13.42 2.64
CA ILE A 28 3.08 13.02 3.78
C ILE A 28 4.53 13.06 3.33
N THR A 29 5.38 13.74 4.12
CA THR A 29 6.81 13.79 3.82
C THR A 29 7.51 12.54 4.31
N LEU A 30 8.14 11.83 3.38
CA LEU A 30 9.00 10.67 3.62
C LEU A 30 10.45 11.03 3.27
N LYS A 31 11.38 10.13 3.57
CA LYS A 31 12.76 10.25 3.09
C LYS A 31 13.14 9.02 2.28
N THR A 32 13.98 9.22 1.27
CA THR A 32 14.69 8.11 0.62
C THR A 32 15.77 7.55 1.57
N VAL A 33 16.32 6.39 1.24
CA VAL A 33 17.45 5.81 2.00
C VAL A 33 18.70 6.67 1.98
N ASP A 34 18.82 7.59 1.01
CA ASP A 34 19.92 8.56 0.91
C ASP A 34 19.59 9.92 1.59
N GLY A 35 18.45 10.00 2.27
CA GLY A 35 18.05 11.16 3.09
C GLY A 35 17.31 12.27 2.33
N THR A 36 17.04 12.11 1.03
CA THR A 36 16.26 13.09 0.25
C THR A 36 14.80 13.06 0.69
N SER A 37 14.22 14.24 0.90
CA SER A 37 12.79 14.36 1.23
C SER A 37 11.93 14.20 -0.02
N VAL A 38 10.89 13.38 0.07
CA VAL A 38 9.89 13.14 -0.98
C VAL A 38 8.48 13.19 -0.38
N GLN A 39 7.48 13.48 -1.20
CA GLN A 39 6.09 13.36 -0.79
C GLN A 39 5.58 11.92 -1.05
N SER A 40 4.64 11.45 -0.24
CA SER A 40 4.01 10.14 -0.43
C SER A 40 3.32 10.00 -1.79
N SER A 41 2.98 11.11 -2.45
CA SER A 41 2.52 11.12 -3.85
C SER A 41 3.54 10.55 -4.86
N ALA A 42 4.80 10.42 -4.49
CA ALA A 42 5.82 9.72 -5.30
C ALA A 42 5.57 8.20 -5.38
N ILE A 43 4.79 7.65 -4.43
CA ILE A 43 4.40 6.24 -4.43
C ILE A 43 3.32 6.02 -5.50
N GLN A 44 3.75 5.79 -6.72
CA GLN A 44 2.89 5.54 -7.88
C GLN A 44 3.62 4.63 -8.89
N ASN A 45 2.86 4.10 -9.85
CA ASN A 45 3.39 3.17 -10.85
C ASN A 45 2.78 3.38 -12.25
N GLY A 46 2.56 4.62 -12.65
CA GLY A 46 2.08 4.94 -14.00
C GLY A 46 0.75 4.28 -14.38
N GLY A 47 -0.19 4.19 -13.44
CA GLY A 47 -1.50 3.56 -13.65
C GLY A 47 -1.52 2.04 -13.43
N LYS A 48 -0.41 1.44 -13.02
CA LYS A 48 -0.32 0.03 -12.65
C LYS A 48 -0.41 -0.16 -11.13
N PRO A 49 -0.70 -1.38 -10.64
CA PRO A 49 -0.78 -1.64 -9.20
C PRO A 49 0.51 -1.34 -8.44
N VAL A 50 0.35 -0.96 -7.16
CA VAL A 50 1.45 -0.77 -6.20
C VAL A 50 1.18 -1.61 -4.96
N ILE A 51 2.18 -2.36 -4.51
CA ILE A 51 2.22 -2.97 -3.18
C ILE A 51 2.98 -2.02 -2.26
N ILE A 52 2.41 -1.69 -1.10
CA ILE A 52 3.10 -0.96 -0.03
C ILE A 52 3.22 -1.90 1.16
N SER A 53 4.45 -2.21 1.58
CA SER A 53 4.73 -2.98 2.80
C SER A 53 5.36 -2.07 3.85
N PHE A 54 4.67 -1.90 4.99
CA PHE A 54 5.24 -1.25 6.18
C PHE A 54 6.07 -2.26 6.96
N TRP A 55 7.31 -1.90 7.24
CA TRP A 55 8.29 -2.77 7.87
C TRP A 55 9.25 -2.01 8.80
N ALA A 56 10.14 -2.73 9.47
CA ALA A 56 11.26 -2.14 10.21
C ALA A 56 12.44 -3.11 10.25
N THR A 57 13.66 -2.58 10.45
CA THR A 57 14.89 -3.39 10.52
C THR A 57 14.86 -4.43 11.64
N TRP A 58 14.16 -4.16 12.73
CA TRP A 58 14.01 -5.04 13.89
C TRP A 58 12.83 -6.02 13.76
N CYS A 59 12.00 -5.91 12.72
CA CYS A 59 10.81 -6.73 12.51
C CYS A 59 11.15 -8.02 11.76
N LYS A 60 11.33 -9.12 12.47
CA LYS A 60 11.69 -10.43 11.87
C LYS A 60 10.67 -10.94 10.83
N PRO A 61 9.33 -10.94 11.09
CA PRO A 61 8.38 -11.38 10.07
C PRO A 61 8.34 -10.47 8.84
N CYS A 62 8.58 -9.14 8.99
CA CYS A 62 8.68 -8.23 7.86
C CYS A 62 9.85 -8.58 6.93
N ASN A 63 11.02 -8.84 7.54
CA ASN A 63 12.22 -9.23 6.79
C ASN A 63 12.00 -10.54 6.03
N ARG A 64 11.26 -11.48 6.64
CA ARG A 64 10.93 -12.75 6.00
C ARG A 64 10.00 -12.55 4.82
N GLU A 65 8.92 -11.76 4.99
CA GLU A 65 8.01 -11.39 3.90
C GLU A 65 8.77 -10.78 2.71
N LEU A 66 9.55 -9.73 2.96
CA LEU A 66 10.28 -9.02 1.91
C LEU A 66 11.36 -9.89 1.25
N ASN A 67 12.02 -10.77 2.00
CA ASN A 67 12.98 -11.71 1.42
C ASN A 67 12.29 -12.79 0.56
N ASN A 68 11.15 -13.31 0.98
CA ASN A 68 10.40 -14.29 0.18
C ASN A 68 9.84 -13.65 -1.10
N ILE A 69 9.30 -12.42 -1.01
CA ILE A 69 8.84 -11.70 -2.20
C ILE A 69 10.02 -11.43 -3.16
N LYS A 70 11.21 -11.11 -2.66
CA LYS A 70 12.38 -10.87 -3.51
C LYS A 70 12.65 -12.02 -4.49
N GLU A 71 12.48 -13.26 -4.04
CA GLU A 71 12.78 -14.46 -4.85
C GLU A 71 11.84 -14.61 -6.07
N VAL A 72 10.66 -14.00 -6.02
CA VAL A 72 9.62 -14.09 -7.05
C VAL A 72 9.26 -12.73 -7.66
N TYR A 73 9.90 -11.65 -7.24
CA TYR A 73 9.51 -10.29 -7.61
C TYR A 73 9.68 -9.99 -9.10
N ASP A 74 10.73 -10.46 -9.72
CA ASP A 74 10.97 -10.28 -11.16
C ASP A 74 9.84 -10.93 -11.97
N GLU A 75 9.39 -12.13 -11.58
CA GLU A 75 8.25 -12.82 -12.19
C GLU A 75 6.95 -12.00 -12.03
N TRP A 76 6.71 -11.47 -10.82
CA TRP A 76 5.55 -10.61 -10.57
C TRP A 76 5.54 -9.35 -11.42
N GLN A 77 6.71 -8.73 -11.59
CA GLN A 77 6.85 -7.53 -12.43
C GLN A 77 6.64 -7.85 -13.91
N GLU A 78 7.17 -8.98 -14.40
CA GLU A 78 6.96 -9.43 -15.78
C GLU A 78 5.48 -9.72 -16.06
N GLU A 79 4.81 -10.39 -15.14
CA GLU A 79 3.41 -10.79 -15.28
C GLU A 79 2.44 -9.59 -15.15
N THR A 80 2.63 -8.74 -14.15
CA THR A 80 1.62 -7.75 -13.74
C THR A 80 2.07 -6.30 -13.88
N GLY A 81 3.38 -6.08 -14.00
CA GLY A 81 3.97 -4.75 -13.93
C GLY A 81 3.86 -4.09 -12.57
N VAL A 82 3.57 -4.85 -11.50
CA VAL A 82 3.44 -4.33 -10.13
C VAL A 82 4.74 -3.72 -9.64
N LYS A 83 4.64 -2.66 -8.85
CA LYS A 83 5.75 -2.09 -8.09
C LYS A 83 5.55 -2.39 -6.60
N LEU A 84 6.61 -2.82 -5.91
CA LEU A 84 6.64 -2.87 -4.45
C LEU A 84 7.42 -1.67 -3.90
N VAL A 85 6.82 -1.01 -2.92
CA VAL A 85 7.42 0.08 -2.14
C VAL A 85 7.45 -0.35 -0.68
N ALA A 86 8.64 -0.47 -0.11
CA ALA A 86 8.85 -0.81 1.28
C ALA A 86 8.99 0.48 2.13
N VAL A 87 8.04 0.71 3.05
CA VAL A 87 8.05 1.89 3.92
C VAL A 87 8.53 1.49 5.31
N SER A 88 9.76 1.90 5.65
CA SER A 88 10.33 1.66 6.97
C SER A 88 9.73 2.61 8.02
N ILE A 89 9.34 2.04 9.15
CA ILE A 89 8.92 2.79 10.34
C ILE A 89 10.05 2.93 11.38
N ASP A 90 11.29 2.65 10.98
CA ASP A 90 12.46 2.93 11.82
C ASP A 90 12.52 4.42 12.16
N ASP A 91 12.55 4.74 13.45
CA ASP A 91 12.61 6.12 13.95
C ASP A 91 13.98 6.76 13.69
N ALA A 92 14.14 8.03 14.07
CA ALA A 92 15.40 8.77 13.86
C ALA A 92 16.63 8.09 14.47
N ARG A 93 16.47 7.23 15.51
CA ARG A 93 17.58 6.52 16.18
C ARG A 93 17.99 5.26 15.41
N SER A 94 17.08 4.64 14.70
CA SER A 94 17.30 3.38 13.97
C SER A 94 17.39 3.56 12.45
N ALA A 95 16.96 4.70 11.92
CA ALA A 95 16.91 4.98 10.47
C ALA A 95 18.24 4.78 9.73
N ALA A 96 19.38 5.05 10.39
CA ALA A 96 20.70 4.83 9.80
C ALA A 96 21.00 3.35 9.51
N ARG A 97 20.23 2.41 10.08
CA ARG A 97 20.37 0.96 9.83
C ARG A 97 19.63 0.53 8.56
N VAL A 98 18.67 1.33 8.07
CA VAL A 98 17.78 0.95 6.96
C VAL A 98 18.58 0.71 5.68
N LYS A 99 19.41 1.67 5.25
CA LYS A 99 20.19 1.52 4.02
C LYS A 99 21.13 0.31 4.06
N PRO A 100 21.98 0.11 5.08
CA PRO A 100 22.81 -1.09 5.15
C PRO A 100 22.01 -2.41 5.20
N HIS A 101 20.82 -2.38 5.78
CA HIS A 101 19.93 -3.54 5.83
C HIS A 101 19.37 -3.88 4.44
N VAL A 102 18.88 -2.88 3.70
CA VAL A 102 18.39 -3.02 2.33
C VAL A 102 19.48 -3.53 1.40
N ASP A 103 20.66 -2.89 1.45
CA ASP A 103 21.82 -3.26 0.64
C ASP A 103 22.29 -4.70 0.96
N GLY A 104 22.31 -5.07 2.25
CA GLY A 104 22.74 -6.40 2.69
C GLY A 104 21.77 -7.54 2.32
N ASN A 105 20.50 -7.23 2.04
CA ASN A 105 19.52 -8.19 1.55
C ASN A 105 19.33 -8.13 0.03
N ASP A 106 20.01 -7.22 -0.68
CA ASP A 106 19.86 -6.98 -2.12
C ASP A 106 18.39 -6.81 -2.54
N TRP A 107 17.62 -6.03 -1.79
CA TRP A 107 16.21 -5.80 -2.11
C TRP A 107 16.06 -4.90 -3.33
N PRO A 108 15.32 -5.32 -4.37
CA PRO A 108 15.13 -4.55 -5.61
C PRO A 108 14.05 -3.46 -5.49
N TYR A 109 13.50 -3.25 -4.30
CA TYR A 109 12.35 -2.37 -4.05
C TYR A 109 12.75 -0.92 -3.87
N GLU A 110 11.81 -0.01 -4.19
CA GLU A 110 11.90 1.35 -3.67
C GLU A 110 11.69 1.32 -2.14
N VAL A 111 12.56 2.02 -1.40
CA VAL A 111 12.48 2.08 0.05
C VAL A 111 12.39 3.52 0.51
N TYR A 112 11.37 3.79 1.32
CA TYR A 112 11.18 5.08 1.98
C TYR A 112 11.18 4.93 3.50
N LEU A 113 11.58 5.99 4.20
CA LEU A 113 11.62 6.09 5.65
C LEU A 113 10.51 7.01 6.14
N ASP A 114 9.61 6.48 6.94
CA ASP A 114 8.56 7.19 7.68
C ASP A 114 8.99 7.40 9.14
N GLN A 115 10.10 8.14 9.34
CA GLN A 115 10.77 8.28 10.63
C GLN A 115 9.87 8.84 11.75
N ASN A 116 8.87 9.64 11.39
CA ASN A 116 7.90 10.22 12.31
C ASN A 116 6.62 9.38 12.42
N SER A 117 6.51 8.29 11.68
CA SER A 117 5.29 7.47 11.56
C SER A 117 4.06 8.26 11.09
N ASP A 118 4.25 9.26 10.24
CA ASP A 118 3.16 10.11 9.73
C ASP A 118 2.29 9.34 8.73
N LEU A 119 2.91 8.65 7.75
CA LEU A 119 2.19 7.82 6.80
C LEU A 119 1.59 6.58 7.49
N LYS A 120 2.36 5.97 8.39
CA LYS A 120 1.89 4.87 9.25
C LYS A 120 0.57 5.22 9.95
N ARG A 121 0.51 6.40 10.61
CA ARG A 121 -0.70 6.86 11.30
C ARG A 121 -1.83 7.18 10.33
N ALA A 122 -1.54 7.86 9.23
CA ALA A 122 -2.54 8.24 8.23
C ALA A 122 -3.19 7.02 7.55
N MET A 123 -2.45 5.92 7.42
CA MET A 123 -2.95 4.64 6.89
C MET A 123 -3.44 3.66 7.98
N ASN A 124 -3.57 4.10 9.23
CA ASN A 124 -4.02 3.31 10.37
C ASN A 124 -3.22 2.00 10.60
N VAL A 125 -1.94 2.00 10.29
CA VAL A 125 -1.06 0.85 10.54
C VAL A 125 -0.77 0.75 12.03
N VAL A 126 -1.23 -0.32 12.66
CA VAL A 126 -1.00 -0.59 14.10
C VAL A 126 0.32 -1.34 14.27
N ASN A 127 0.43 -2.49 13.63
CA ASN A 127 1.58 -3.39 13.72
C ASN A 127 2.19 -3.62 12.34
N VAL A 128 3.47 -4.01 12.31
CA VAL A 128 4.17 -4.42 11.10
C VAL A 128 4.48 -5.93 11.15
N PRO A 129 4.55 -6.62 10.00
CA PRO A 129 4.30 -6.10 8.67
C PRO A 129 2.83 -5.75 8.45
N HIS A 130 2.57 -4.73 7.62
CA HIS A 130 1.25 -4.41 7.15
C HIS A 130 1.35 -4.06 5.67
N THR A 131 0.69 -4.84 4.85
CA THR A 131 0.80 -4.76 3.39
C THR A 131 -0.51 -4.26 2.81
N PHE A 132 -0.42 -3.30 1.90
CA PHE A 132 -1.53 -2.72 1.15
C PHE A 132 -1.32 -2.94 -0.34
N ILE A 133 -2.42 -3.05 -1.07
CA ILE A 133 -2.42 -3.02 -2.53
C ILE A 133 -3.22 -1.80 -2.98
N LEU A 134 -2.60 -0.99 -3.82
CA LEU A 134 -3.23 0.12 -4.50
C LEU A 134 -3.51 -0.28 -5.96
N ASN A 135 -4.66 0.14 -6.47
CA ASN A 135 -4.93 0.12 -7.92
C ASN A 135 -4.19 1.26 -8.64
N GLY A 136 -4.31 1.32 -9.96
CA GLY A 136 -3.66 2.35 -10.79
C GLY A 136 -4.09 3.79 -10.48
N ASP A 137 -5.21 4.00 -9.80
CA ASP A 137 -5.74 5.30 -9.37
C ASP A 137 -5.28 5.70 -7.95
N GLY A 138 -4.46 4.87 -7.30
CA GLY A 138 -3.95 5.07 -5.94
C GLY A 138 -4.98 4.78 -4.85
N GLU A 139 -6.02 4.02 -5.16
CA GLU A 139 -7.02 3.58 -4.19
C GLU A 139 -6.57 2.29 -3.52
N ILE A 140 -6.77 2.21 -2.21
CA ILE A 140 -6.48 1.02 -1.41
C ILE A 140 -7.59 0.00 -1.69
N VAL A 141 -7.23 -1.09 -2.35
CA VAL A 141 -8.18 -2.15 -2.75
C VAL A 141 -8.05 -3.40 -1.90
N TRP A 142 -6.94 -3.56 -1.20
CA TRP A 142 -6.72 -4.68 -0.29
C TRP A 142 -5.67 -4.33 0.76
N GLN A 143 -5.73 -4.98 1.92
CA GLN A 143 -4.73 -4.87 2.97
C GLN A 143 -4.69 -6.13 3.83
N HIS A 144 -3.52 -6.43 4.38
CA HIS A 144 -3.29 -7.51 5.31
C HIS A 144 -2.27 -7.11 6.38
N ALA A 145 -2.49 -7.53 7.63
CA ALA A 145 -1.58 -7.29 8.74
C ALA A 145 -0.98 -8.60 9.24
N GLY A 146 0.32 -8.61 9.48
CA GLY A 146 1.08 -9.81 9.83
C GLY A 146 1.59 -10.57 8.61
N TYR A 147 2.45 -11.56 8.85
CA TYR A 147 3.00 -12.43 7.80
C TYR A 147 3.22 -13.84 8.34
N GLN A 148 2.85 -14.83 7.53
CA GLN A 148 3.18 -16.24 7.67
C GLN A 148 3.79 -16.72 6.35
N ASP A 149 4.68 -17.69 6.40
CA ASP A 149 5.36 -18.23 5.21
C ASP A 149 4.32 -18.71 4.18
N GLY A 150 4.47 -18.27 2.92
CA GLY A 150 3.51 -18.48 1.84
C GLY A 150 2.45 -17.37 1.71
N GLY A 151 2.40 -16.41 2.64
CA GLY A 151 1.46 -15.29 2.57
C GLY A 151 1.67 -14.35 1.38
N GLU A 152 2.86 -14.35 0.80
CA GLU A 152 3.18 -13.62 -0.42
C GLU A 152 2.33 -14.06 -1.62
N GLU A 153 1.92 -15.32 -1.67
CA GLU A 153 1.04 -15.82 -2.74
C GLU A 153 -0.32 -15.13 -2.73
N GLU A 154 -0.88 -14.86 -1.55
CA GLU A 154 -2.14 -14.10 -1.45
C GLU A 154 -1.96 -12.68 -2.00
N VAL A 155 -0.82 -12.05 -1.72
CA VAL A 155 -0.53 -10.68 -2.19
C VAL A 155 -0.57 -10.62 -3.71
N ILE A 156 0.13 -11.53 -4.42
CA ILE A 156 0.15 -11.51 -5.90
C ILE A 156 -1.20 -11.92 -6.49
N GLU A 157 -1.95 -12.82 -5.86
CA GLU A 157 -3.30 -13.14 -6.29
C GLU A 157 -4.25 -11.93 -6.26
N GLN A 158 -4.11 -11.06 -5.25
CA GLN A 158 -4.90 -9.83 -5.20
C GLN A 158 -4.47 -8.83 -6.26
N VAL A 159 -3.17 -8.73 -6.57
CA VAL A 159 -2.67 -7.89 -7.67
C VAL A 159 -3.21 -8.37 -9.02
N ARG A 160 -3.21 -9.69 -9.28
CA ARG A 160 -3.75 -10.29 -10.51
C ARG A 160 -5.21 -9.93 -10.78
N LYS A 161 -6.01 -9.73 -9.74
CA LYS A 161 -7.42 -9.32 -9.86
C LYS A 161 -7.61 -7.89 -10.38
N LEU A 162 -6.53 -7.10 -10.45
CA LEU A 162 -6.57 -5.71 -10.91
C LEU A 162 -6.20 -5.56 -12.40
N LEU A 163 -5.80 -6.66 -13.04
CA LEU A 163 -5.46 -6.71 -14.47
C LEU A 163 -6.70 -6.96 -15.32
#